data_93623331171afae06ebbc18762c5daff
#
_entry.id   93623331171afae06ebbc18762c5daff
#
_cell.length_a   1.000
_cell.length_b   1.000
_cell.length_c   1.000
_cell.angle_alpha   90.00
_cell.angle_beta   90.00
_cell.angle_gamma   90.00
#
_symmetry.space_group_name_H-M   'P 1'
#
loop_
_entity.id
_entity.type
_entity.pdbx_description
1 polymer ?
#
loop_
_entity_poly.entity_id
_entity_poly.type
_entity_poly.pdbx_seq_one_letter_code
_entity_poly.pdbx_strand_id
1 'polypeptide(L)'
;MSTLKKKIRVNYEDVKINLIQHVNDNDNHCFGEYDSVKNSIELDKTQSPRSLANSLLHEVLHASVYHSGLNSEGNCLALEKDEELVVNNLSNTLTQIIRDNKWFLPYIQKHINSGDKTNEKTGVKTLSRNKKSVTKRTLSKNRNKRRGRSSRR
;
A
#
# COMPACT_ATOMS: atom_id res chain seq x y z
N MET A 1 -17.57 14.61 -12.14
CA MET A 1 -16.98 14.99 -10.85
C MET A 1 -16.63 13.73 -10.08
N SER A 2 -15.43 13.65 -9.50
CA SER A 2 -15.04 12.52 -8.66
C SER A 2 -15.83 12.58 -7.34
N THR A 3 -16.53 11.49 -7.00
CA THR A 3 -17.29 11.40 -5.74
C THR A 3 -16.33 11.01 -4.62
N LEU A 4 -16.45 11.67 -3.46
CA LEU A 4 -15.69 11.31 -2.26
C LEU A 4 -15.98 9.84 -1.88
N LYS A 5 -14.93 9.08 -1.64
CA LYS A 5 -15.05 7.68 -1.19
C LYS A 5 -15.40 7.64 0.29
N LYS A 6 -16.08 6.57 0.71
CA LYS A 6 -16.50 6.36 2.11
C LYS A 6 -15.37 5.87 3.04
N LYS A 7 -14.21 5.55 2.50
CA LYS A 7 -13.04 5.13 3.26
C LYS A 7 -11.74 5.37 2.48
N ILE A 8 -10.67 5.52 3.23
CA ILE A 8 -9.31 5.63 2.73
C ILE A 8 -8.41 4.67 3.49
N ARG A 9 -7.45 4.05 2.79
CA ARG A 9 -6.42 3.24 3.43
C ARG A 9 -5.29 4.13 3.90
N VAL A 10 -5.01 4.10 5.21
CA VAL A 10 -3.86 4.78 5.83
C VAL A 10 -3.03 3.71 6.53
N ASN A 11 -1.79 3.54 6.12
CA ASN A 11 -0.94 2.41 6.52
C ASN A 11 -1.66 1.07 6.28
N TYR A 12 -1.98 0.33 7.34
CA TYR A 12 -2.65 -0.97 7.28
C TYR A 12 -4.15 -0.91 7.59
N GLU A 13 -4.67 0.29 7.91
CA GLU A 13 -6.04 0.47 8.37
C GLU A 13 -6.93 1.14 7.33
N ASP A 14 -8.19 0.74 7.31
CA ASP A 14 -9.24 1.39 6.52
C ASP A 14 -9.95 2.42 7.39
N VAL A 15 -9.58 3.69 7.26
CA VAL A 15 -10.22 4.82 7.95
C VAL A 15 -11.52 5.17 7.25
N LYS A 16 -12.62 5.26 8.00
CA LYS A 16 -13.94 5.65 7.46
C LYS A 16 -13.99 7.15 7.22
N ILE A 17 -14.74 7.59 6.20
CA ILE A 17 -14.96 9.00 5.90
C ILE A 17 -16.46 9.27 5.95
N ASN A 18 -16.86 10.18 6.82
CA ASN A 18 -18.24 10.60 7.03
C ASN A 18 -18.39 12.08 6.67
N LEU A 19 -19.41 12.40 5.87
CA LEU A 19 -19.84 13.78 5.65
C LEU A 19 -20.99 14.07 6.59
N ILE A 20 -20.80 14.97 7.52
CA ILE A 20 -21.80 15.39 8.50
C ILE A 20 -22.11 16.88 8.35
N GLN A 21 -23.14 17.33 9.00
CA GLN A 21 -23.44 18.74 9.07
C GLN A 21 -22.94 19.26 10.42
N HIS A 22 -21.94 20.12 10.38
CA HIS A 22 -21.23 20.64 11.55
C HIS A 22 -20.47 19.56 12.34
N VAL A 23 -19.18 19.61 12.27
CA VAL A 23 -18.30 18.90 13.17
C VAL A 23 -18.12 19.77 14.41
N ASN A 24 -18.38 19.22 15.59
CA ASN A 24 -18.22 19.91 16.85
C ASN A 24 -17.09 19.25 17.63
N ASP A 25 -16.04 20.00 17.90
CA ASP A 25 -15.01 19.63 18.85
C ASP A 25 -15.14 20.54 20.09
N ASN A 26 -15.45 19.96 21.24
CA ASN A 26 -15.54 20.65 22.54
C ASN A 26 -16.24 22.02 22.48
N ASP A 27 -17.44 22.07 21.85
CA ASP A 27 -18.25 23.28 21.64
C ASP A 27 -17.69 24.26 20.58
N ASN A 28 -16.60 23.95 19.91
CA ASN A 28 -16.10 24.71 18.77
C ASN A 28 -16.49 24.04 17.44
N HIS A 29 -16.85 24.89 16.47
CA HIS A 29 -17.10 24.42 15.13
C HIS A 29 -15.75 24.19 14.43
N CYS A 30 -15.47 22.95 14.00
CA CYS A 30 -14.32 22.62 13.16
C CYS A 30 -14.78 22.09 11.78
N PHE A 31 -13.89 22.11 10.82
CA PHE A 31 -14.18 21.69 9.45
C PHE A 31 -13.98 20.19 9.24
N GLY A 32 -13.18 19.54 10.08
CA GLY A 32 -12.92 18.13 10.08
C GLY A 32 -12.41 17.66 11.42
N GLU A 33 -12.44 16.35 11.66
CA GLU A 33 -11.91 15.70 12.86
C GLU A 33 -11.54 14.26 12.53
N TYR A 34 -10.34 13.84 12.92
CA TYR A 34 -9.95 12.43 12.93
C TYR A 34 -10.14 11.87 14.35
N ASP A 35 -11.09 10.93 14.49
CA ASP A 35 -11.31 10.18 15.71
C ASP A 35 -10.51 8.86 15.66
N SER A 36 -9.45 8.77 16.45
CA SER A 36 -8.58 7.60 16.52
C SER A 36 -9.25 6.39 17.16
N VAL A 37 -10.24 6.59 18.05
CA VAL A 37 -10.97 5.50 18.73
C VAL A 37 -11.95 4.84 17.76
N LYS A 38 -12.69 5.64 16.99
CA LYS A 38 -13.62 5.14 15.97
C LYS A 38 -12.93 4.78 14.65
N ASN A 39 -11.66 5.17 14.50
CA ASN A 39 -10.89 5.10 13.26
C ASN A 39 -11.68 5.70 12.09
N SER A 40 -12.09 6.96 12.25
CA SER A 40 -12.94 7.67 11.29
C SER A 40 -12.57 9.13 11.18
N ILE A 41 -12.76 9.67 9.97
CA ILE A 41 -12.68 11.08 9.65
C ILE A 41 -14.11 11.60 9.48
N GLU A 42 -14.46 12.64 10.19
CA GLU A 42 -15.70 13.39 10.02
C GLU A 42 -15.38 14.72 9.34
N LEU A 43 -16.16 15.10 8.32
CA LEU A 43 -15.94 16.33 7.55
C LEU A 43 -17.26 17.09 7.43
N ASP A 44 -17.21 18.40 7.65
CA ASP A 44 -18.36 19.25 7.43
C ASP A 44 -18.68 19.37 5.93
N LYS A 45 -19.85 18.83 5.54
CA LYS A 45 -20.34 18.84 4.16
C LYS A 45 -20.73 20.21 3.63
N THR A 46 -20.82 21.23 4.50
CA THR A 46 -21.20 22.60 4.10
C THR A 46 -20.05 23.37 3.46
N GLN A 47 -18.83 22.84 3.55
CA GLN A 47 -17.63 23.43 2.97
C GLN A 47 -17.69 23.50 1.45
N SER A 48 -16.98 24.47 0.89
CA SER A 48 -16.69 24.47 -0.55
C SER A 48 -15.90 23.21 -0.96
N PRO A 49 -16.00 22.72 -2.21
CA PRO A 49 -15.24 21.54 -2.65
C PRO A 49 -13.74 21.64 -2.41
N ARG A 50 -13.18 22.85 -2.54
CA ARG A 50 -11.76 23.12 -2.29
C ARG A 50 -11.40 23.03 -0.80
N SER A 51 -12.22 23.65 0.06
CA SER A 51 -12.04 23.59 1.51
C SER A 51 -12.17 22.15 2.00
N LEU A 52 -13.20 21.43 1.55
CA LEU A 52 -13.43 20.02 1.88
C LEU A 52 -12.24 19.13 1.50
N ALA A 53 -11.61 19.38 0.34
CA ALA A 53 -10.42 18.65 -0.07
C ALA A 53 -9.21 18.95 0.83
N ASN A 54 -9.04 20.20 1.25
CA ASN A 54 -7.98 20.57 2.20
C ASN A 54 -8.22 19.97 3.58
N SER A 55 -9.45 20.03 4.10
CA SER A 55 -9.81 19.41 5.38
C SER A 55 -9.61 17.89 5.33
N LEU A 56 -10.03 17.23 4.25
CA LEU A 56 -9.75 15.80 4.09
C LEU A 56 -8.26 15.48 4.16
N LEU A 57 -7.41 16.26 3.47
CA LEU A 57 -5.97 16.06 3.49
C LEU A 57 -5.39 16.29 4.89
N HIS A 58 -5.88 17.29 5.62
CA HIS A 58 -5.53 17.58 7.01
C HIS A 58 -5.82 16.38 7.92
N GLU A 59 -7.05 15.85 7.89
CA GLU A 59 -7.44 14.71 8.71
C GLU A 59 -6.72 13.40 8.33
N VAL A 60 -6.41 13.21 7.04
CA VAL A 60 -5.58 12.07 6.60
C VAL A 60 -4.15 12.17 7.14
N LEU A 61 -3.60 13.38 7.31
CA LEU A 61 -2.29 13.57 7.92
C LEU A 61 -2.33 13.27 9.42
N HIS A 62 -3.37 13.68 10.17
CA HIS A 62 -3.57 13.26 11.56
C HIS A 62 -3.66 11.74 11.69
N ALA A 63 -4.48 11.08 10.86
CA ALA A 63 -4.56 9.62 10.83
C ALA A 63 -3.18 8.99 10.53
N SER A 64 -2.39 9.59 9.63
CA SER A 64 -1.05 9.10 9.29
C SER A 64 -0.06 9.25 10.46
N VAL A 65 -0.10 10.36 11.17
CA VAL A 65 0.70 10.61 12.38
C VAL A 65 0.35 9.60 13.46
N TYR A 66 -0.94 9.39 13.73
CA TYR A 66 -1.42 8.41 14.71
C TYR A 66 -0.98 6.99 14.36
N HIS A 67 -1.27 6.51 13.15
CA HIS A 67 -0.94 5.13 12.73
C HIS A 67 0.56 4.87 12.55
N SER A 68 1.38 5.91 12.47
CA SER A 68 2.85 5.79 12.48
C SER A 68 3.45 5.91 13.89
N GLY A 69 2.62 6.24 14.90
CA GLY A 69 3.06 6.42 16.28
C GLY A 69 3.87 7.69 16.54
N LEU A 70 3.87 8.65 15.59
CA LEU A 70 4.65 9.88 15.74
C LEU A 70 4.15 10.77 16.87
N ASN A 71 2.87 10.66 17.27
CA ASN A 71 2.27 11.36 18.40
C ASN A 71 2.25 10.55 19.71
N SER A 72 2.91 9.39 19.75
CA SER A 72 3.06 8.64 21.00
C SER A 72 4.00 9.36 21.95
N GLU A 73 3.84 9.09 23.26
CA GLU A 73 4.67 9.68 24.31
C GLU A 73 6.16 9.54 24.02
N GLY A 74 6.90 10.64 24.12
CA GLY A 74 8.33 10.70 23.84
C GLY A 74 8.70 10.89 22.36
N ASN A 75 7.76 10.90 21.45
CA ASN A 75 7.99 11.16 20.01
C ASN A 75 7.85 12.66 19.67
N CYS A 76 8.28 13.02 18.47
CA CYS A 76 8.42 14.43 18.06
C CYS A 76 7.10 15.20 17.93
N LEU A 77 5.96 14.50 17.79
CA LEU A 77 4.62 15.08 17.68
C LEU A 77 3.71 14.66 18.84
N ALA A 78 4.30 14.31 19.99
CA ALA A 78 3.55 13.90 21.18
C ALA A 78 2.69 15.02 21.77
N LEU A 79 3.03 16.28 21.51
CA LEU A 79 2.23 17.44 21.94
C LEU A 79 1.28 17.83 20.80
N GLU A 80 -0.01 17.90 21.12
CA GLU A 80 -1.07 18.28 20.19
C GLU A 80 -0.75 19.54 19.37
N LYS A 81 -0.23 20.58 20.02
CA LYS A 81 0.16 21.84 19.37
C LYS A 81 1.25 21.66 18.31
N ASP A 82 2.17 20.72 18.51
CA ASP A 82 3.28 20.47 17.59
C ASP A 82 2.78 19.61 16.41
N GLU A 83 1.92 18.63 16.68
CA GLU A 83 1.22 17.86 15.66
C GLU A 83 0.38 18.79 14.79
N GLU A 84 -0.47 19.61 15.37
CA GLU A 84 -1.36 20.55 14.68
C GLU A 84 -0.57 21.54 13.82
N LEU A 85 0.54 22.08 14.34
CA LEU A 85 1.42 22.97 13.57
C LEU A 85 1.96 22.29 12.31
N VAL A 86 2.44 21.05 12.42
CA VAL A 86 3.00 20.31 11.30
C VAL A 86 1.91 19.94 10.30
N VAL A 87 0.79 19.40 10.77
CA VAL A 87 -0.33 18.97 9.93
C VAL A 87 -0.91 20.16 9.14
N ASN A 88 -1.14 21.29 9.80
CA ASN A 88 -1.63 22.50 9.16
C ASN A 88 -0.69 23.00 8.04
N ASN A 89 0.60 23.08 8.32
CA ASN A 89 1.57 23.53 7.34
C ASN A 89 1.66 22.57 6.15
N LEU A 90 1.69 21.26 6.41
CA LEU A 90 1.78 20.25 5.35
C LEU A 90 0.51 20.20 4.50
N SER A 91 -0.67 20.19 5.09
CA SER A 91 -1.93 20.12 4.35
C SER A 91 -2.10 21.33 3.43
N ASN A 92 -1.81 22.53 3.92
CA ASN A 92 -1.89 23.76 3.14
C ASN A 92 -0.85 23.79 2.00
N THR A 93 0.40 23.43 2.29
CA THR A 93 1.49 23.41 1.30
C THR A 93 1.22 22.36 0.22
N LEU A 94 0.82 21.13 0.60
CA LEU A 94 0.50 20.08 -0.35
C LEU A 94 -0.72 20.44 -1.21
N THR A 95 -1.76 21.03 -0.62
CA THR A 95 -2.92 21.54 -1.37
C THR A 95 -2.50 22.55 -2.42
N GLN A 96 -1.58 23.48 -2.07
CA GLN A 96 -1.04 24.46 -3.00
C GLN A 96 -0.21 23.80 -4.11
N ILE A 97 0.71 22.90 -3.75
CA ILE A 97 1.55 22.17 -4.72
C ILE A 97 0.66 21.43 -5.74
N ILE A 98 -0.33 20.68 -5.25
CA ILE A 98 -1.23 19.90 -6.09
C ILE A 98 -2.05 20.79 -7.01
N ARG A 99 -2.56 21.92 -6.49
CA ARG A 99 -3.36 22.89 -7.26
C ARG A 99 -2.55 23.54 -8.39
N ASP A 100 -1.34 23.95 -8.06
CA ASP A 100 -0.52 24.78 -8.96
C ASP A 100 0.30 23.92 -9.94
N ASN A 101 0.49 22.64 -9.65
CA ASN A 101 1.27 21.70 -10.46
C ASN A 101 0.41 20.51 -10.91
N LYS A 102 -0.44 20.72 -11.92
CA LYS A 102 -1.37 19.68 -12.41
C LYS A 102 -0.71 18.39 -12.87
N TRP A 103 0.59 18.41 -13.20
CA TRP A 103 1.38 17.25 -13.61
C TRP A 103 1.86 16.40 -12.44
N PHE A 104 1.92 16.97 -11.23
CA PHE A 104 2.61 16.38 -10.07
C PHE A 104 1.98 15.05 -9.62
N LEU A 105 0.71 15.06 -9.26
CA LEU A 105 0.02 13.82 -8.81
C LEU A 105 -0.02 12.73 -9.91
N PRO A 106 -0.39 13.03 -11.17
CA PRO A 106 -0.33 12.05 -12.25
C PRO A 106 1.06 11.43 -12.45
N TYR A 107 2.11 12.23 -12.33
CA TYR A 107 3.49 11.73 -12.41
C TYR A 107 3.80 10.74 -11.27
N ILE A 108 3.52 11.11 -10.03
CA ILE A 108 3.73 10.25 -8.85
C ILE A 108 2.93 8.96 -8.98
N GLN A 109 1.64 9.03 -9.24
CA GLN A 109 0.77 7.88 -9.40
C GLN A 109 1.27 6.90 -10.48
N LYS A 110 1.69 7.44 -11.63
CA LYS A 110 2.24 6.64 -12.72
C LYS A 110 3.48 5.84 -12.28
N HIS A 111 4.37 6.46 -11.52
CA HIS A 111 5.66 5.84 -11.18
C HIS A 111 5.60 4.97 -9.92
N ILE A 112 4.78 5.28 -8.93
CA ILE A 112 4.52 4.39 -7.78
C ILE A 112 3.90 3.08 -8.27
N ASN A 113 2.90 3.14 -9.16
CA ASN A 113 2.22 1.95 -9.66
C ASN A 113 3.04 1.17 -10.73
N SER A 114 4.13 1.74 -11.24
CA SER A 114 4.98 1.07 -12.25
C SER A 114 5.76 -0.12 -11.68
N GLY A 115 6.05 -0.11 -10.38
CA GLY A 115 6.78 -1.20 -9.71
C GLY A 115 5.99 -2.51 -9.64
N ASP A 116 4.68 -2.44 -9.57
CA ASP A 116 3.83 -3.63 -9.41
C ASP A 116 3.72 -4.46 -10.70
N LYS A 117 4.01 -3.86 -11.88
CA LYS A 117 3.93 -4.55 -13.17
C LYS A 117 5.18 -5.33 -13.57
N THR A 118 6.31 -5.12 -12.89
CA THR A 118 7.57 -5.83 -13.22
C THR A 118 7.62 -7.25 -12.69
N ASN A 119 6.81 -7.61 -11.69
CA ASN A 119 6.78 -8.95 -11.10
C ASN A 119 5.85 -9.94 -11.80
N GLU A 120 4.93 -9.47 -12.66
CA GLU A 120 4.05 -10.39 -13.40
C GLU A 120 4.66 -10.93 -14.73
N LYS A 121 5.73 -10.31 -15.23
CA LYS A 121 6.35 -10.74 -16.52
C LYS A 121 7.59 -11.60 -16.39
N THR A 122 8.10 -11.87 -15.20
CA THR A 122 9.09 -12.93 -14.96
C THR A 122 8.40 -14.24 -14.57
N GLY A 123 7.35 -14.58 -15.29
CA GLY A 123 6.83 -15.95 -15.31
C GLY A 123 7.97 -16.87 -15.75
N VAL A 124 8.46 -17.63 -14.78
CA VAL A 124 9.38 -18.75 -14.98
C VAL A 124 8.91 -19.53 -16.20
N LYS A 125 9.66 -19.44 -17.31
CA LYS A 125 9.56 -20.41 -18.40
C LYS A 125 10.01 -21.74 -17.80
N THR A 126 9.07 -22.50 -17.30
CA THR A 126 9.27 -23.92 -17.02
C THR A 126 9.71 -24.55 -18.33
N LEU A 127 10.97 -24.88 -18.42
CA LEU A 127 11.53 -25.71 -19.46
C LEU A 127 10.74 -27.03 -19.45
N SER A 128 9.81 -27.17 -20.37
CA SER A 128 9.18 -28.43 -20.67
C SER A 128 10.28 -29.38 -21.16
N ARG A 129 10.73 -30.26 -20.27
CA ARG A 129 11.59 -31.39 -20.64
C ARG A 129 10.82 -32.24 -21.64
N ASN A 130 11.20 -32.13 -22.89
CA ASN A 130 10.83 -33.06 -23.93
C ASN A 130 11.24 -34.47 -23.47
N LYS A 131 10.28 -35.28 -23.10
CA LYS A 131 10.41 -36.74 -23.01
C LYS A 131 10.53 -37.26 -24.46
N LYS A 132 11.75 -37.38 -24.97
CA LYS A 132 12.00 -38.20 -26.13
C LYS A 132 11.86 -39.66 -25.73
N SER A 133 10.94 -40.32 -26.43
CA SER A 133 10.67 -41.74 -26.42
C SER A 133 11.96 -42.55 -26.55
N VAL A 134 12.21 -43.39 -25.56
CA VAL A 134 13.19 -44.48 -25.71
C VAL A 134 12.50 -45.64 -26.34
N THR A 135 12.78 -45.83 -27.61
CA THR A 135 12.38 -46.99 -28.42
C THR A 135 13.04 -48.25 -27.87
N LYS A 136 12.22 -49.26 -27.61
CA LYS A 136 12.61 -50.62 -27.30
C LYS A 136 13.57 -51.15 -28.36
N ARG A 137 14.77 -51.58 -27.96
CA ARG A 137 15.57 -52.49 -28.75
C ARG A 137 15.70 -53.83 -28.01
N THR A 138 15.20 -54.80 -28.70
CA THR A 138 15.08 -56.22 -28.45
C THR A 138 16.41 -56.91 -28.11
N LEU A 139 16.25 -57.87 -27.26
CA LEU A 139 17.19 -58.92 -26.91
C LEU A 139 17.90 -59.55 -28.13
N SER A 140 19.20 -59.77 -28.02
CA SER A 140 19.79 -61.00 -28.59
C SER A 140 20.78 -61.61 -27.58
N LYS A 141 20.53 -62.87 -27.40
CA LYS A 141 21.32 -63.82 -26.58
C LYS A 141 22.72 -63.93 -27.17
N ASN A 142 23.73 -63.99 -26.34
CA ASN A 142 24.79 -64.93 -26.64
C ASN A 142 25.41 -65.50 -25.34
N ARG A 143 25.33 -66.82 -25.29
CA ARG A 143 25.98 -67.75 -24.39
C ARG A 143 27.45 -67.85 -24.80
N ASN A 144 28.34 -67.90 -23.84
CA ASN A 144 29.42 -68.91 -23.71
C ASN A 144 30.36 -68.46 -22.59
N LYS A 145 30.45 -69.20 -21.54
CA LYS A 145 31.16 -70.45 -21.32
C LYS A 145 32.58 -70.21 -20.75
N ARG A 146 32.75 -70.76 -19.61
CA ARG A 146 33.95 -71.47 -19.09
C ARG A 146 34.98 -70.73 -18.24
N ARG A 147 35.09 -71.29 -17.05
CA ARG A 147 36.31 -71.80 -16.38
C ARG A 147 37.28 -70.72 -15.91
N GLY A 148 37.72 -70.69 -14.76
CA GLY A 148 38.02 -71.71 -13.81
C GLY A 148 39.15 -71.25 -12.89
N ARG A 149 39.24 -71.90 -11.76
CA ARG A 149 40.45 -71.99 -10.86
C ARG A 149 40.80 -70.74 -10.05
N SER A 150 40.64 -70.88 -8.77
CA SER A 150 41.56 -71.54 -7.85
C SER A 150 42.60 -70.59 -7.28
N SER A 151 42.57 -70.48 -5.97
CA SER A 151 43.59 -70.85 -5.00
C SER A 151 44.19 -69.71 -4.19
N ARG A 152 44.04 -69.91 -2.87
CA ARG A 152 45.04 -69.69 -1.79
C ARG A 152 45.59 -68.29 -1.66
N ARG A 153 45.49 -67.64 -0.56
CA ARG A 153 45.82 -68.05 0.83
C ARG A 153 45.10 -67.11 1.79
#